data_9efc161085edfe3a1805eb2f89e14aba
#
_entry.id   9efc161085edfe3a1805eb2f89e14aba
#
_cell.length_a   1.000
_cell.length_b   1.000
_cell.length_c   1.000
_cell.angle_alpha   90.00
_cell.angle_beta   90.00
_cell.angle_gamma   90.00
#
_symmetry.space_group_name_H-M   'P 1'
#
loop_
_entity.id
_entity.type
_entity.pdbx_description
1 polymer ?
#
loop_
_entity_poly.entity_id
_entity_poly.type
_entity_poly.pdbx_seq_one_letter_code
_entity_poly.pdbx_strand_id
1 'polypeptide(L)'
;MRKLIASLVHICLLMVTFTMLVCLPTLFVDGKDVGFYVKPFLSQIANVFSSILHPSQLKMTIGTQVRTIPDHVEVFAVQKREYPLFPVVIKPYVYSIGLIFGAFVVSVLLAVISSIGTAMLPRNIRIIIEGFVSILKTVPDVFFIFFMQLLVISVYRNIDFLVLNPISTEQNPSIVLPILILSFLPTISLFQLQLLLIREEQKQDYVTFARARGFSEMYILCKHIFRNVIVSVMNHVQYILLVLVTNLLIFEYLFHAKGILSIIMSGQDPAVIVYLLLLFIVPIYGVVLFLQWGKEKMYA
;
A
#
# COMPACT_ATOMS: atom_id res chain seq x y z
N MET A 1 -5.36 28.93 -0.86
CA MET A 1 -4.58 29.13 0.39
C MET A 1 -5.08 28.23 1.54
N ARG A 2 -6.34 28.26 1.97
CA ARG A 2 -6.83 27.44 3.10
C ARG A 2 -6.53 25.94 3.00
N LYS A 3 -6.69 25.32 1.82
CA LYS A 3 -6.42 23.88 1.61
C LYS A 3 -4.93 23.55 1.69
N LEU A 4 -4.07 24.42 1.18
CA LEU A 4 -2.61 24.26 1.24
C LEU A 4 -2.11 24.32 2.69
N ILE A 5 -2.63 25.27 3.47
CA ILE A 5 -2.34 25.37 4.90
C ILE A 5 -2.82 24.12 5.64
N ALA A 6 -4.06 23.65 5.36
CA ALA A 6 -4.58 22.43 5.96
C ALA A 6 -3.69 21.20 5.63
N SER A 7 -3.22 21.07 4.39
CA SER A 7 -2.33 19.97 3.99
C SER A 7 -0.97 20.04 4.70
N LEU A 8 -0.40 21.23 4.86
CA LEU A 8 0.83 21.41 5.62
C LEU A 8 0.64 21.04 7.10
N VAL A 9 -0.47 21.46 7.71
CA VAL A 9 -0.79 21.09 9.09
C VAL A 9 -0.92 19.57 9.23
N HIS A 10 -1.58 18.88 8.29
CA HIS A 10 -1.67 17.41 8.31
C HIS A 10 -0.30 16.73 8.21
N ILE A 11 0.60 17.22 7.34
CA ILE A 11 1.96 16.67 7.23
C ILE A 11 2.76 16.89 8.52
N CYS A 12 2.67 18.09 9.12
CA CYS A 12 3.30 18.36 10.42
C CYS A 12 2.74 17.44 11.52
N LEU A 13 1.44 17.23 11.53
CA LEU A 13 0.77 16.35 12.50
C LEU A 13 1.21 14.88 12.32
N LEU A 14 1.30 14.40 11.08
CA LEU A 14 1.85 13.07 10.76
C LEU A 14 3.31 12.94 11.23
N MET A 15 4.15 13.96 10.99
CA MET A 15 5.54 13.96 11.45
C MET A 15 5.62 13.83 12.98
N VAL A 16 4.84 14.62 13.73
CA VAL A 16 4.79 14.54 15.18
C VAL A 16 4.30 13.18 15.64
N THR A 17 3.23 12.66 15.04
CA THR A 17 2.65 11.35 15.39
C THR A 17 3.65 10.21 15.15
N PHE A 18 4.32 10.18 13.99
CA PHE A 18 5.34 9.16 13.71
C PHE A 18 6.52 9.25 14.67
N THR A 19 6.99 10.48 14.96
CA THR A 19 8.08 10.66 15.93
C THR A 19 7.70 10.11 17.30
N MET A 20 6.50 10.44 17.78
CA MET A 20 5.99 9.93 19.06
C MET A 20 5.91 8.39 19.09
N LEU A 21 5.33 7.78 18.03
CA LEU A 21 5.18 6.33 17.93
C LEU A 21 6.52 5.60 17.87
N VAL A 22 7.45 6.10 17.06
CA VAL A 22 8.76 5.46 16.86
C VAL A 22 9.64 5.60 18.09
N CYS A 23 9.55 6.73 18.81
CA CYS A 23 10.28 6.94 20.06
C CYS A 23 9.61 6.29 21.29
N LEU A 24 8.36 5.79 21.17
CA LEU A 24 7.61 5.22 22.31
C LEU A 24 8.37 4.12 23.08
N PRO A 25 9.10 3.19 22.43
CA PRO A 25 9.87 2.18 23.15
C PRO A 25 10.90 2.77 24.13
N THR A 26 11.51 3.91 23.82
CA THR A 26 12.50 4.56 24.70
C THR A 26 11.90 5.14 25.98
N LEU A 27 10.56 5.25 26.04
CA LEU A 27 9.86 5.64 27.26
C LEU A 27 9.85 4.50 28.30
N PHE A 28 9.89 3.24 27.83
CA PHE A 28 9.74 2.06 28.69
C PHE A 28 11.03 1.25 28.85
N VAL A 29 12.00 1.44 27.95
CA VAL A 29 13.25 0.66 27.94
C VAL A 29 14.43 1.62 27.79
N ASP A 30 15.38 1.54 28.73
CA ASP A 30 16.68 2.21 28.66
C ASP A 30 17.79 1.16 28.84
N GLY A 31 18.43 0.83 27.71
CA GLY A 31 19.41 -0.24 27.66
C GLY A 31 18.80 -1.63 27.94
N LYS A 32 19.11 -2.22 29.12
CA LYS A 32 18.59 -3.53 29.57
C LYS A 32 17.49 -3.42 30.59
N ASP A 33 17.28 -2.22 31.13
CA ASP A 33 16.34 -2.02 32.23
C ASP A 33 14.97 -1.60 31.69
N VAL A 34 13.94 -2.17 32.32
CA VAL A 34 12.54 -1.82 32.02
C VAL A 34 12.04 -0.88 33.10
N GLY A 35 11.61 0.33 32.69
CA GLY A 35 11.17 1.37 33.60
C GLY A 35 10.44 2.47 32.89
N PHE A 36 10.20 3.60 33.55
CA PHE A 36 9.57 4.77 32.96
C PHE A 36 10.57 5.92 32.83
N TYR A 37 11.07 6.14 31.61
CA TYR A 37 12.21 7.02 31.31
C TYR A 37 11.78 8.22 30.46
N VAL A 38 11.29 9.30 31.09
CA VAL A 38 10.81 10.50 30.38
C VAL A 38 11.96 11.29 29.75
N LYS A 39 13.12 11.41 30.44
CA LYS A 39 14.27 12.17 29.92
C LYS A 39 14.86 11.58 28.65
N PRO A 40 15.19 10.27 28.56
CA PRO A 40 15.62 9.63 27.32
C PRO A 40 14.61 9.78 26.18
N PHE A 41 13.32 9.61 26.47
CA PHE A 41 12.25 9.79 25.50
C PHE A 41 12.23 11.20 24.89
N LEU A 42 12.26 12.25 25.72
CA LEU A 42 12.28 13.64 25.23
C LEU A 42 13.56 13.99 24.46
N SER A 43 14.72 13.50 24.93
CA SER A 43 15.98 13.70 24.23
C SER A 43 15.97 12.99 22.85
N GLN A 44 15.40 11.79 22.77
CA GLN A 44 15.27 11.06 21.49
C GLN A 44 14.35 11.80 20.50
N ILE A 45 13.22 12.33 20.96
CA ILE A 45 12.35 13.17 20.13
C ILE A 45 13.11 14.39 19.59
N ALA A 46 13.83 15.12 20.45
CA ALA A 46 14.62 16.28 20.02
C ALA A 46 15.69 15.88 18.99
N ASN A 47 16.36 14.74 19.19
CA ASN A 47 17.34 14.20 18.24
C ASN A 47 16.72 13.87 16.88
N VAL A 48 15.52 13.25 16.87
CA VAL A 48 14.81 12.93 15.65
C VAL A 48 14.46 14.21 14.87
N PHE A 49 13.92 15.24 15.54
CA PHE A 49 13.63 16.52 14.90
C PHE A 49 14.87 17.21 14.32
N SER A 50 15.97 17.23 15.07
CA SER A 50 17.23 17.82 14.59
C SER A 50 17.82 17.05 13.40
N SER A 51 17.74 15.72 13.42
CA SER A 51 18.25 14.86 12.35
C SER A 51 17.43 14.95 11.05
N ILE A 52 16.11 15.13 11.14
CA ILE A 52 15.25 15.30 9.97
C ILE A 52 15.56 16.60 9.23
N LEU A 53 16.01 17.66 9.94
CA LEU A 53 16.42 18.91 9.32
C LEU A 53 17.73 18.79 8.52
N HIS A 54 18.53 17.75 8.77
CA HIS A 54 19.80 17.50 8.10
C HIS A 54 19.84 16.11 7.44
N PRO A 55 19.00 15.82 6.42
CA PRO A 55 18.83 14.49 5.85
C PRO A 55 20.11 13.92 5.21
N SER A 56 21.06 14.77 4.84
CA SER A 56 22.36 14.36 4.29
C SER A 56 23.27 13.66 5.30
N GLN A 57 23.01 13.83 6.59
CA GLN A 57 23.78 13.21 7.68
C GLN A 57 23.18 11.87 8.15
N LEU A 58 21.96 11.55 7.71
CA LEU A 58 21.30 10.30 8.07
C LEU A 58 22.05 9.10 7.48
N LYS A 59 22.33 8.13 8.35
CA LYS A 59 22.96 6.86 7.98
C LYS A 59 22.02 5.71 8.27
N MET A 60 21.98 4.76 7.36
CA MET A 60 21.25 3.52 7.56
C MET A 60 22.23 2.38 7.89
N THR A 61 21.79 1.46 8.74
CA THR A 61 22.58 0.30 9.14
C THR A 61 22.12 -0.92 8.34
N ILE A 62 23.02 -1.50 7.57
CA ILE A 62 22.76 -2.75 6.85
C ILE A 62 23.55 -3.87 7.53
N GLY A 63 22.80 -4.88 8.02
CA GLY A 63 23.41 -6.10 8.55
C GLY A 63 23.78 -7.06 7.42
N THR A 64 25.07 -7.32 7.22
CA THR A 64 25.55 -8.36 6.33
C THR A 64 25.92 -9.60 7.15
N GLN A 65 25.36 -10.76 6.79
CA GLN A 65 25.80 -12.03 7.38
C GLN A 65 27.19 -12.36 6.81
N VAL A 66 28.18 -12.34 7.67
CA VAL A 66 29.54 -12.77 7.32
C VAL A 66 29.76 -14.16 7.89
N ARG A 67 30.04 -15.12 7.01
CA ARG A 67 30.44 -16.48 7.40
C ARG A 67 31.91 -16.43 7.81
N THR A 68 32.20 -16.51 9.08
CA THR A 68 33.54 -16.70 9.62
C THR A 68 33.69 -18.16 9.99
N ILE A 69 34.80 -18.79 9.57
CA ILE A 69 35.17 -20.17 9.92
C ILE A 69 36.39 -20.07 10.85
N PRO A 70 36.24 -19.89 12.15
CA PRO A 70 37.32 -20.13 13.09
C PRO A 70 37.22 -21.59 13.55
N ASP A 71 38.28 -22.34 13.40
CA ASP A 71 38.48 -23.67 13.97
C ASP A 71 37.33 -24.69 13.78
N HIS A 72 36.90 -24.92 12.53
CA HIS A 72 35.87 -25.90 12.17
C HIS A 72 34.43 -25.66 12.70
N VAL A 73 34.16 -24.52 13.29
CA VAL A 73 32.82 -24.12 13.71
C VAL A 73 32.31 -22.95 12.82
N GLU A 74 31.20 -23.18 12.11
CA GLU A 74 30.55 -22.12 11.31
C GLU A 74 29.86 -21.14 12.23
N VAL A 75 30.43 -19.95 12.40
CA VAL A 75 29.81 -18.86 13.17
C VAL A 75 29.29 -17.82 12.17
N PHE A 76 27.97 -17.62 12.18
CA PHE A 76 27.33 -16.55 11.43
C PHE A 76 27.37 -15.26 12.26
N ALA A 77 28.31 -14.37 11.95
CA ALA A 77 28.34 -13.05 12.56
C ALA A 77 27.58 -12.05 11.67
N VAL A 78 26.68 -11.28 12.26
CA VAL A 78 26.02 -10.17 11.58
C VAL A 78 26.90 -8.94 11.71
N GLN A 79 27.64 -8.60 10.65
CA GLN A 79 28.40 -7.36 10.61
C GLN A 79 27.48 -6.20 10.20
N LYS A 80 27.25 -5.28 11.12
CA LYS A 80 26.49 -4.04 10.86
C LYS A 80 27.43 -3.02 10.22
N ARG A 81 27.10 -2.55 9.01
CA ARG A 81 27.80 -1.47 8.33
C ARG A 81 26.88 -0.28 8.16
N GLU A 82 27.40 0.91 8.40
CA GLU A 82 26.68 2.16 8.18
C GLU A 82 26.94 2.67 6.76
N TYR A 83 25.85 3.03 6.09
CA TYR A 83 25.88 3.65 4.77
C TYR A 83 25.12 4.97 4.83
N PRO A 84 25.52 5.97 4.02
CA PRO A 84 24.70 7.17 3.89
C PRO A 84 23.32 6.78 3.36
N LEU A 85 22.26 7.40 3.89
CA LEU A 85 20.89 7.08 3.50
C LEU A 85 20.68 7.23 2.00
N PHE A 86 21.17 8.35 1.42
CA PHE A 86 21.20 8.58 -0.01
C PHE A 86 22.59 8.23 -0.58
N PRO A 87 22.69 7.51 -1.73
CA PRO A 87 21.61 7.12 -2.67
C PRO A 87 20.97 5.74 -2.39
N VAL A 88 21.33 5.03 -1.32
CA VAL A 88 21.00 3.62 -1.08
C VAL A 88 19.48 3.39 -1.03
N VAL A 89 18.74 4.32 -0.43
CA VAL A 89 17.28 4.22 -0.23
C VAL A 89 16.47 4.40 -1.53
N ILE A 90 17.05 4.99 -2.59
CA ILE A 90 16.30 5.37 -3.80
C ILE A 90 15.69 4.14 -4.49
N LYS A 91 16.47 3.07 -4.66
CA LYS A 91 15.99 1.85 -5.31
C LYS A 91 14.83 1.18 -4.56
N PRO A 92 14.94 0.90 -3.24
CA PRO A 92 13.83 0.37 -2.44
C PRO A 92 12.61 1.29 -2.44
N TYR A 93 12.81 2.60 -2.39
CA TYR A 93 11.73 3.59 -2.43
C TYR A 93 10.94 3.52 -3.73
N VAL A 94 11.62 3.63 -4.88
CA VAL A 94 10.99 3.58 -6.21
C VAL A 94 10.28 2.24 -6.42
N TYR A 95 10.85 1.15 -5.93
CA TYR A 95 10.24 -0.17 -5.98
C TYR A 95 8.91 -0.20 -5.22
N SER A 96 8.89 0.16 -3.94
CA SER A 96 7.67 0.13 -3.11
C SER A 96 6.59 1.09 -3.59
N ILE A 97 6.97 2.31 -3.99
CA ILE A 97 6.04 3.30 -4.54
C ILE A 97 5.47 2.82 -5.89
N GLY A 98 6.32 2.24 -6.74
CA GLY A 98 5.91 1.65 -8.01
C GLY A 98 4.91 0.51 -7.83
N LEU A 99 5.10 -0.36 -6.82
CA LEU A 99 4.17 -1.43 -6.49
C LEU A 99 2.81 -0.90 -6.04
N ILE A 100 2.77 0.11 -5.14
CA ILE A 100 1.51 0.69 -4.66
C ILE A 100 0.73 1.32 -5.80
N PHE A 101 1.36 2.20 -6.58
CA PHE A 101 0.65 2.88 -7.66
C PHE A 101 0.28 1.92 -8.79
N GLY A 102 1.14 0.97 -9.12
CA GLY A 102 0.83 -0.09 -10.08
C GLY A 102 -0.37 -0.93 -9.63
N ALA A 103 -0.36 -1.41 -8.38
CA ALA A 103 -1.46 -2.18 -7.82
C ALA A 103 -2.75 -1.36 -7.71
N PHE A 104 -2.66 -0.07 -7.35
CA PHE A 104 -3.81 0.83 -7.32
C PHE A 104 -4.45 0.99 -8.70
N VAL A 105 -3.67 1.28 -9.73
CA VAL A 105 -4.17 1.43 -11.10
C VAL A 105 -4.80 0.13 -11.59
N VAL A 106 -4.12 -1.01 -11.43
CA VAL A 106 -4.62 -2.32 -11.83
C VAL A 106 -5.93 -2.65 -11.08
N SER A 107 -6.00 -2.41 -9.77
CA SER A 107 -7.20 -2.68 -8.98
C SER A 107 -8.40 -1.85 -9.43
N VAL A 108 -8.19 -0.57 -9.73
CA VAL A 108 -9.26 0.31 -10.23
C VAL A 108 -9.74 -0.16 -11.61
N LEU A 109 -8.82 -0.44 -12.54
CA LEU A 109 -9.17 -0.90 -13.89
C LEU A 109 -9.93 -2.22 -13.87
N LEU A 110 -9.44 -3.21 -13.13
CA LEU A 110 -10.10 -4.52 -13.03
C LEU A 110 -11.47 -4.41 -12.34
N ALA A 111 -11.60 -3.59 -11.30
CA ALA A 111 -12.88 -3.37 -10.63
C ALA A 111 -13.90 -2.70 -11.55
N VAL A 112 -13.48 -1.71 -12.34
CA VAL A 112 -14.35 -1.03 -13.33
C VAL A 112 -14.84 -2.01 -14.39
N ILE A 113 -13.92 -2.75 -15.02
CA ILE A 113 -14.27 -3.71 -16.06
C ILE A 113 -15.22 -4.78 -15.53
N SER A 114 -14.90 -5.36 -14.36
CA SER A 114 -15.70 -6.43 -13.76
C SER A 114 -17.05 -5.94 -13.26
N SER A 115 -17.16 -4.73 -12.68
CA SER A 115 -18.43 -4.18 -12.20
C SER A 115 -19.39 -3.83 -13.35
N ILE A 116 -18.89 -3.21 -14.41
CA ILE A 116 -19.69 -2.92 -15.62
C ILE A 116 -20.15 -4.23 -16.27
N GLY A 117 -19.23 -5.20 -16.46
CA GLY A 117 -19.56 -6.51 -17.01
C GLY A 117 -20.63 -7.23 -16.18
N THR A 118 -20.47 -7.27 -14.87
CA THR A 118 -21.44 -7.93 -13.97
C THR A 118 -22.78 -7.20 -13.93
N ALA A 119 -22.79 -5.86 -14.00
CA ALA A 119 -24.04 -5.08 -14.02
C ALA A 119 -24.91 -5.39 -15.24
N MET A 120 -24.32 -5.80 -16.36
CA MET A 120 -25.02 -6.18 -17.59
C MET A 120 -25.57 -7.62 -17.58
N LEU A 121 -25.12 -8.46 -16.64
CA LEU A 121 -25.55 -9.86 -16.55
C LEU A 121 -26.96 -10.02 -15.98
N PRO A 122 -27.66 -11.10 -16.36
CA PRO A 122 -28.94 -11.47 -15.76
C PRO A 122 -28.84 -11.61 -14.24
N ARG A 123 -29.94 -11.29 -13.54
CA ARG A 123 -29.99 -11.26 -12.09
C ARG A 123 -29.44 -12.53 -11.41
N ASN A 124 -29.73 -13.70 -11.96
CA ASN A 124 -29.31 -14.99 -11.38
C ASN A 124 -27.79 -15.15 -11.38
N ILE A 125 -27.14 -14.84 -12.50
CA ILE A 125 -25.69 -14.93 -12.64
C ILE A 125 -25.00 -13.87 -11.75
N ARG A 126 -25.56 -12.67 -11.69
CA ARG A 126 -25.05 -11.59 -10.83
C ARG A 126 -25.03 -11.99 -9.35
N ILE A 127 -26.11 -12.62 -8.85
CA ILE A 127 -26.19 -13.08 -7.45
C ILE A 127 -25.11 -14.13 -7.17
N ILE A 128 -24.83 -15.04 -8.11
CA ILE A 128 -23.78 -16.05 -7.94
C ILE A 128 -22.40 -15.39 -7.85
N ILE A 129 -22.09 -14.45 -8.76
CA ILE A 129 -20.81 -13.74 -8.76
C ILE A 129 -20.62 -12.95 -7.45
N GLU A 130 -21.64 -12.24 -7.01
CA GLU A 130 -21.59 -11.47 -5.76
C GLU A 130 -21.43 -12.36 -4.54
N GLY A 131 -22.12 -13.49 -4.50
CA GLY A 131 -21.94 -14.49 -3.44
C GLY A 131 -20.51 -15.02 -3.40
N PHE A 132 -19.96 -15.40 -4.56
CA PHE A 132 -18.57 -15.86 -4.65
C PHE A 132 -17.56 -14.79 -4.20
N VAL A 133 -17.71 -13.57 -4.67
CA VAL A 133 -16.83 -12.45 -4.29
C VAL A 133 -16.97 -12.11 -2.80
N SER A 134 -18.17 -12.24 -2.22
CA SER A 134 -18.38 -12.06 -0.79
C SER A 134 -17.65 -13.12 0.05
N ILE A 135 -17.60 -14.36 -0.42
CA ILE A 135 -16.80 -15.43 0.23
C ILE A 135 -15.31 -15.09 0.16
N LEU A 136 -14.80 -14.66 -1.00
CA LEU A 136 -13.40 -14.28 -1.15
C LEU A 136 -12.99 -13.12 -0.21
N LYS A 137 -13.89 -12.19 0.06
CA LYS A 137 -13.64 -11.07 0.98
C LYS A 137 -13.54 -11.49 2.45
N THR A 138 -14.07 -12.65 2.83
CA THR A 138 -13.94 -13.17 4.21
C THR A 138 -12.55 -13.72 4.50
N VAL A 139 -11.76 -14.01 3.46
CA VAL A 139 -10.38 -14.49 3.60
C VAL A 139 -9.50 -13.35 4.10
N PRO A 140 -8.76 -13.51 5.22
CA PRO A 140 -7.83 -12.50 5.69
C PRO A 140 -6.73 -12.21 4.64
N ASP A 141 -6.37 -10.92 4.50
CA ASP A 141 -5.39 -10.45 3.52
C ASP A 141 -4.06 -11.21 3.61
N VAL A 142 -3.56 -11.43 4.82
CA VAL A 142 -2.32 -12.18 5.09
C VAL A 142 -2.39 -13.60 4.53
N PHE A 143 -3.53 -14.27 4.72
CA PHE A 143 -3.74 -15.64 4.25
C PHE A 143 -3.71 -15.72 2.73
N PHE A 144 -4.33 -14.73 2.07
CA PHE A 144 -4.33 -14.65 0.62
C PHE A 144 -2.91 -14.44 0.06
N ILE A 145 -2.14 -13.50 0.63
CA ILE A 145 -0.76 -13.23 0.21
C ILE A 145 0.12 -14.47 0.40
N PHE A 146 -0.01 -15.15 1.55
CA PHE A 146 0.72 -16.38 1.85
C PHE A 146 0.33 -17.53 0.90
N PHE A 147 -0.96 -17.71 0.63
CA PHE A 147 -1.45 -18.71 -0.33
C PHE A 147 -0.88 -18.46 -1.74
N MET A 148 -0.89 -17.21 -2.19
CA MET A 148 -0.30 -16.83 -3.47
C MET A 148 1.22 -17.10 -3.52
N GLN A 149 1.93 -16.90 -2.41
CA GLN A 149 3.35 -17.25 -2.32
C GLN A 149 3.56 -18.76 -2.51
N LEU A 150 2.79 -19.59 -1.80
CA LEU A 150 2.88 -21.04 -1.94
C LEU A 150 2.53 -21.51 -3.36
N LEU A 151 1.50 -20.91 -3.97
CA LEU A 151 1.08 -21.22 -5.33
C LEU A 151 2.21 -20.90 -6.33
N VAL A 152 2.81 -19.72 -6.24
CA VAL A 152 3.94 -19.31 -7.11
C VAL A 152 5.12 -20.26 -6.98
N ILE A 153 5.49 -20.62 -5.74
CA ILE A 153 6.58 -21.59 -5.49
C ILE A 153 6.23 -22.96 -6.08
N SER A 154 4.99 -23.43 -5.91
CA SER A 154 4.53 -24.72 -6.44
C SER A 154 4.56 -24.75 -7.97
N VAL A 155 4.07 -23.69 -8.61
CA VAL A 155 4.10 -23.56 -10.09
C VAL A 155 5.54 -23.56 -10.60
N TYR A 156 6.44 -22.80 -9.96
CA TYR A 156 7.84 -22.74 -10.33
C TYR A 156 8.53 -24.13 -10.25
N ARG A 157 8.24 -24.90 -9.19
CA ARG A 157 8.82 -26.24 -9.00
C ARG A 157 8.35 -27.28 -10.02
N ASN A 158 7.10 -27.14 -10.54
CA ASN A 158 6.52 -28.16 -11.42
C ASN A 158 6.70 -27.88 -12.92
N ILE A 159 6.87 -26.61 -13.31
CA ILE A 159 6.83 -26.23 -14.74
C ILE A 159 8.21 -25.79 -15.24
N ASP A 160 9.19 -25.52 -14.34
CA ASP A 160 10.51 -24.93 -14.65
C ASP A 160 10.44 -23.67 -15.54
N PHE A 161 9.25 -23.11 -15.68
CA PHE A 161 8.99 -21.95 -16.53
C PHE A 161 8.89 -20.69 -15.68
N LEU A 162 9.90 -19.85 -15.78
CA LEU A 162 9.98 -18.53 -15.15
C LEU A 162 9.01 -17.55 -15.80
N VAL A 163 7.68 -17.80 -15.73
CA VAL A 163 6.69 -16.84 -16.20
C VAL A 163 6.74 -15.55 -15.38
N LEU A 164 7.05 -15.69 -14.08
CA LEU A 164 7.12 -14.57 -13.14
C LEU A 164 8.17 -14.91 -12.09
N ASN A 165 9.22 -14.12 -11.95
CA ASN A 165 10.24 -14.32 -10.92
C ASN A 165 9.60 -14.34 -9.51
N PRO A 166 9.57 -15.49 -8.82
CA PRO A 166 8.96 -15.59 -7.49
C PRO A 166 9.81 -14.91 -6.41
N ILE A 167 11.10 -14.70 -6.69
CA ILE A 167 12.05 -14.10 -5.77
C ILE A 167 12.59 -12.83 -6.40
N SER A 168 12.36 -11.71 -5.73
CA SER A 168 12.93 -10.42 -6.14
C SER A 168 14.42 -10.42 -5.80
N THR A 169 15.29 -10.50 -6.84
CA THR A 169 16.73 -10.33 -6.67
C THR A 169 17.13 -8.89 -6.96
N GLU A 170 18.29 -8.44 -6.43
CA GLU A 170 18.80 -7.08 -6.67
C GLU A 170 19.02 -6.76 -8.15
N GLN A 171 19.35 -7.80 -8.95
CA GLN A 171 19.64 -7.67 -10.38
C GLN A 171 18.37 -7.70 -11.25
N ASN A 172 17.31 -8.42 -10.80
CA ASN A 172 16.02 -8.54 -11.51
C ASN A 172 14.86 -8.46 -10.51
N PRO A 173 14.39 -7.26 -10.16
CA PRO A 173 13.25 -7.11 -9.27
C PRO A 173 11.98 -7.62 -9.96
N SER A 174 11.26 -8.52 -9.32
CA SER A 174 9.92 -8.90 -9.75
C SER A 174 8.98 -7.74 -9.53
N ILE A 175 8.25 -7.29 -10.55
CA ILE A 175 7.32 -6.16 -10.47
C ILE A 175 5.89 -6.62 -10.78
N VAL A 176 5.70 -7.41 -11.82
CA VAL A 176 4.36 -7.77 -12.31
C VAL A 176 3.61 -8.65 -11.32
N LEU A 177 4.25 -9.69 -10.82
CA LEU A 177 3.64 -10.60 -9.85
C LEU A 177 3.22 -9.91 -8.55
N PRO A 178 4.09 -9.10 -7.89
CA PRO A 178 3.69 -8.30 -6.74
C PRO A 178 2.49 -7.39 -7.01
N ILE A 179 2.46 -6.70 -8.15
CA ILE A 179 1.34 -5.83 -8.53
C ILE A 179 0.04 -6.63 -8.62
N LEU A 180 0.05 -7.81 -9.25
CA LEU A 180 -1.14 -8.66 -9.36
C LEU A 180 -1.62 -9.16 -7.99
N ILE A 181 -0.71 -9.61 -7.14
CA ILE A 181 -1.05 -10.10 -5.79
C ILE A 181 -1.64 -8.94 -4.95
N LEU A 182 -0.97 -7.79 -4.94
CA LEU A 182 -1.40 -6.64 -4.16
C LEU A 182 -2.71 -6.02 -4.68
N SER A 183 -2.98 -6.07 -5.98
CA SER A 183 -4.19 -5.52 -6.57
C SER A 183 -5.44 -6.37 -6.30
N PHE A 184 -5.33 -7.64 -5.97
CA PHE A 184 -6.45 -8.57 -5.91
C PHE A 184 -7.51 -8.18 -4.88
N LEU A 185 -7.14 -7.99 -3.62
CA LEU A 185 -8.08 -7.64 -2.55
C LEU A 185 -8.69 -6.24 -2.69
N PRO A 186 -7.92 -5.19 -3.05
CA PRO A 186 -8.50 -3.90 -3.42
C PRO A 186 -9.48 -3.99 -4.60
N THR A 187 -9.20 -4.84 -5.60
CA THR A 187 -10.13 -5.09 -6.72
C THR A 187 -11.46 -5.64 -6.23
N ILE A 188 -11.45 -6.65 -5.36
CA ILE A 188 -12.65 -7.24 -4.76
C ILE A 188 -13.46 -6.17 -4.01
N SER A 189 -12.81 -5.39 -3.18
CA SER A 189 -13.45 -4.34 -2.38
C SER A 189 -14.07 -3.25 -3.25
N LEU A 190 -13.33 -2.78 -4.26
CA LEU A 190 -13.82 -1.78 -5.23
C LEU A 190 -14.96 -2.33 -6.09
N PHE A 191 -14.87 -3.57 -6.54
CA PHE A 191 -15.90 -4.23 -7.32
C PHE A 191 -17.24 -4.27 -6.56
N GLN A 192 -17.23 -4.72 -5.30
CA GLN A 192 -18.44 -4.76 -4.48
C GLN A 192 -19.03 -3.38 -4.23
N LEU A 193 -18.17 -2.40 -3.92
CA LEU A 193 -18.58 -1.01 -3.73
C LEU A 193 -19.23 -0.45 -5.01
N GLN A 194 -18.60 -0.64 -6.16
CA GLN A 194 -19.12 -0.16 -7.44
C GLN A 194 -20.45 -0.81 -7.80
N LEU A 195 -20.61 -2.11 -7.59
CA LEU A 195 -21.90 -2.79 -7.83
C LEU A 195 -23.00 -2.26 -6.93
N LEU A 196 -22.71 -1.99 -5.65
CA LEU A 196 -23.67 -1.39 -4.74
C LEU A 196 -24.11 -0.01 -5.24
N LEU A 197 -23.15 0.84 -5.57
CA LEU A 197 -23.41 2.18 -6.07
C LEU A 197 -24.17 2.18 -7.41
N ILE A 198 -23.81 1.27 -8.33
CA ILE A 198 -24.55 1.10 -9.60
C ILE A 198 -26.01 0.76 -9.34
N ARG A 199 -26.31 -0.12 -8.37
CA ARG A 199 -27.69 -0.48 -8.01
C ARG A 199 -28.48 0.68 -7.43
N GLU A 200 -27.85 1.49 -6.62
CA GLU A 200 -28.49 2.68 -6.03
C GLU A 200 -28.79 3.70 -7.11
N GLU A 201 -27.84 3.95 -8.01
CA GLU A 201 -28.03 4.88 -9.13
C GLU A 201 -29.07 4.38 -10.14
N GLN A 202 -29.19 3.06 -10.37
CA GLN A 202 -30.21 2.48 -11.26
C GLN A 202 -31.65 2.75 -10.82
N LYS A 203 -31.88 3.08 -9.56
CA LYS A 203 -33.21 3.39 -9.00
C LYS A 203 -33.60 4.86 -9.18
N GLN A 204 -32.69 5.72 -9.61
CA GLN A 204 -32.90 7.16 -9.73
C GLN A 204 -33.82 7.50 -10.92
N ASP A 205 -34.58 8.57 -10.77
CA ASP A 205 -35.56 9.01 -11.79
C ASP A 205 -34.94 9.35 -13.14
N TYR A 206 -33.72 9.90 -13.15
CA TYR A 206 -33.03 10.21 -14.40
C TYR A 206 -32.72 8.97 -15.24
N VAL A 207 -32.52 7.80 -14.60
CA VAL A 207 -32.30 6.53 -15.31
C VAL A 207 -33.59 6.05 -15.95
N THR A 208 -34.71 6.14 -15.22
CA THR A 208 -36.06 5.81 -15.74
C THR A 208 -36.41 6.72 -16.92
N PHE A 209 -36.12 8.01 -16.82
CA PHE A 209 -36.33 8.96 -17.90
C PHE A 209 -35.43 8.66 -19.13
N ALA A 210 -34.18 8.29 -18.93
CA ALA A 210 -33.29 7.91 -20.01
C ALA A 210 -33.78 6.66 -20.76
N ARG A 211 -34.30 5.64 -20.02
CA ARG A 211 -34.96 4.46 -20.60
C ARG A 211 -36.18 4.83 -21.43
N ALA A 212 -37.03 5.71 -20.92
CA ALA A 212 -38.22 6.18 -21.61
C ALA A 212 -37.88 6.91 -22.94
N ARG A 213 -36.69 7.53 -23.03
CA ARG A 213 -36.18 8.14 -24.26
C ARG A 213 -35.55 7.14 -25.25
N GLY A 214 -35.53 5.85 -24.92
CA GLY A 214 -35.03 4.80 -25.82
C GLY A 214 -33.51 4.61 -25.82
N PHE A 215 -32.77 5.15 -24.85
CA PHE A 215 -31.34 4.90 -24.76
C PHE A 215 -31.07 3.43 -24.37
N SER A 216 -30.01 2.84 -24.94
CA SER A 216 -29.60 1.47 -24.60
C SER A 216 -29.07 1.38 -23.14
N GLU A 217 -29.29 0.25 -22.48
CA GLU A 217 -28.83 0.00 -21.10
C GLU A 217 -27.33 0.23 -20.94
N MET A 218 -26.51 -0.18 -21.91
CA MET A 218 -25.06 0.03 -21.90
C MET A 218 -24.70 1.53 -21.94
N TYR A 219 -25.40 2.31 -22.76
CA TYR A 219 -25.19 3.76 -22.84
C TYR A 219 -25.57 4.44 -21.51
N ILE A 220 -26.73 4.06 -20.94
CA ILE A 220 -27.18 4.58 -19.66
C ILE A 220 -26.18 4.25 -18.57
N LEU A 221 -25.72 2.99 -18.50
CA LEU A 221 -24.77 2.53 -17.52
C LEU A 221 -23.44 3.29 -17.60
N CYS A 222 -22.82 3.36 -18.79
CA CYS A 222 -21.49 3.95 -18.94
C CYS A 222 -21.51 5.49 -18.87
N LYS A 223 -22.52 6.15 -19.44
CA LYS A 223 -22.52 7.61 -19.57
C LYS A 223 -23.22 8.33 -18.42
N HIS A 224 -24.28 7.74 -17.88
CA HIS A 224 -25.06 8.39 -16.84
C HIS A 224 -24.74 7.82 -15.45
N ILE A 225 -24.89 6.52 -15.25
CA ILE A 225 -24.73 5.87 -13.94
C ILE A 225 -23.26 5.90 -13.51
N PHE A 226 -22.36 5.40 -14.38
CA PHE A 226 -20.96 5.23 -14.01
C PHE A 226 -20.24 6.54 -13.72
N ARG A 227 -20.65 7.64 -14.32
CA ARG A 227 -20.14 8.98 -14.02
C ARG A 227 -20.35 9.35 -12.56
N ASN A 228 -21.54 9.07 -12.00
CA ASN A 228 -21.86 9.34 -10.60
C ASN A 228 -21.16 8.34 -9.65
N VAL A 229 -21.09 7.08 -10.07
CA VAL A 229 -20.39 6.02 -9.33
C VAL A 229 -18.92 6.35 -9.15
N ILE A 230 -18.20 6.82 -10.19
CA ILE A 230 -16.78 7.21 -10.09
C ILE A 230 -16.58 8.28 -9.00
N VAL A 231 -17.43 9.28 -8.97
CA VAL A 231 -17.34 10.36 -7.98
C VAL A 231 -17.49 9.81 -6.55
N SER A 232 -18.42 8.88 -6.37
CA SER A 232 -18.64 8.22 -5.08
C SER A 232 -17.45 7.32 -4.69
N VAL A 233 -16.86 6.59 -5.66
CA VAL A 233 -15.65 5.76 -5.46
C VAL A 233 -14.46 6.61 -5.04
N MET A 234 -14.31 7.84 -5.57
CA MET A 234 -13.20 8.73 -5.18
C MET A 234 -13.19 9.05 -3.67
N ASN A 235 -14.34 8.98 -2.99
CA ASN A 235 -14.40 9.13 -1.53
C ASN A 235 -13.75 7.96 -0.77
N HIS A 236 -13.65 6.80 -1.41
CA HIS A 236 -13.11 5.57 -0.79
C HIS A 236 -11.62 5.32 -1.13
N VAL A 237 -11.01 6.20 -1.95
CA VAL A 237 -9.61 6.03 -2.36
C VAL A 237 -8.65 5.99 -1.17
N GLN A 238 -8.89 6.80 -0.13
CA GLN A 238 -8.05 6.77 1.09
C GLN A 238 -8.04 5.38 1.73
N TYR A 239 -9.21 4.76 1.85
CA TYR A 239 -9.32 3.40 2.39
C TYR A 239 -8.58 2.38 1.53
N ILE A 240 -8.72 2.46 0.21
CA ILE A 240 -8.03 1.56 -0.73
C ILE A 240 -6.51 1.70 -0.64
N LEU A 241 -6.00 2.92 -0.59
CA LEU A 241 -4.56 3.16 -0.42
C LEU A 241 -4.05 2.67 0.93
N LEU A 242 -4.82 2.82 2.01
CA LEU A 242 -4.48 2.27 3.33
C LEU A 242 -4.36 0.75 3.27
N VAL A 243 -5.32 0.06 2.67
CA VAL A 243 -5.28 -1.41 2.48
C VAL A 243 -4.05 -1.82 1.66
N LEU A 244 -3.73 -1.09 0.58
CA LEU A 244 -2.54 -1.35 -0.23
C LEU A 244 -1.24 -1.19 0.56
N VAL A 245 -1.12 -0.15 1.38
CA VAL A 245 0.06 0.08 2.24
C VAL A 245 0.23 -1.07 3.24
N THR A 246 -0.86 -1.49 3.89
CA THR A 246 -0.83 -2.60 4.85
C THR A 246 -0.44 -3.91 4.17
N ASN A 247 -1.03 -4.20 3.01
CA ASN A 247 -0.72 -5.40 2.24
C ASN A 247 0.70 -5.39 1.67
N LEU A 248 1.22 -4.22 1.28
CA LEU A 248 2.60 -4.09 0.83
C LEU A 248 3.58 -4.42 1.96
N LEU A 249 3.32 -3.98 3.19
CA LEU A 249 4.16 -4.31 4.35
C LEU A 249 4.26 -5.82 4.54
N ILE A 250 3.12 -6.51 4.51
CA ILE A 250 3.04 -7.97 4.63
C ILE A 250 3.76 -8.64 3.45
N PHE A 251 3.53 -8.14 2.24
CA PHE A 251 4.15 -8.65 1.03
C PHE A 251 5.68 -8.53 1.08
N GLU A 252 6.22 -7.35 1.39
CA GLU A 252 7.67 -7.14 1.48
C GLU A 252 8.32 -8.05 2.52
N TYR A 253 7.64 -8.28 3.65
CA TYR A 253 8.12 -9.17 4.70
C TYR A 253 8.11 -10.64 4.26
N LEU A 254 6.98 -11.15 3.73
CA LEU A 254 6.83 -12.55 3.35
C LEU A 254 7.69 -12.95 2.15
N PHE A 255 7.76 -12.09 1.14
CA PHE A 255 8.54 -12.35 -0.08
C PHE A 255 10.01 -11.92 0.03
N HIS A 256 10.45 -11.45 1.21
CA HIS A 256 11.80 -10.91 1.41
C HIS A 256 12.16 -9.85 0.35
N ALA A 257 11.16 -9.10 -0.09
CA ALA A 257 11.35 -8.06 -1.09
C ALA A 257 12.11 -6.87 -0.48
N LYS A 258 13.11 -6.37 -1.20
CA LYS A 258 13.95 -5.26 -0.73
C LYS A 258 13.24 -3.92 -0.99
N GLY A 259 12.11 -3.70 -0.34
CA GLY A 259 11.36 -2.46 -0.39
C GLY A 259 11.68 -1.53 0.79
N ILE A 260 11.06 -0.34 0.78
CA ILE A 260 11.27 0.66 1.84
C ILE A 260 10.73 0.21 3.19
N LEU A 261 9.60 -0.51 3.21
CA LEU A 261 8.98 -0.99 4.45
C LEU A 261 9.81 -2.09 5.10
N SER A 262 10.49 -2.94 4.31
CA SER A 262 11.43 -3.94 4.81
C SER A 262 12.64 -3.28 5.49
N ILE A 263 13.12 -2.13 4.98
CA ILE A 263 14.19 -1.35 5.60
C ILE A 263 13.72 -0.77 6.94
N ILE A 264 12.53 -0.20 6.99
CA ILE A 264 11.93 0.34 8.23
C ILE A 264 11.86 -0.76 9.31
N MET A 265 11.47 -1.96 8.93
CA MET A 265 11.37 -3.12 9.85
C MET A 265 12.72 -3.71 10.26
N SER A 266 13.83 -3.36 9.62
CA SER A 266 15.16 -3.93 9.89
C SER A 266 15.86 -3.35 11.13
N GLY A 267 15.19 -2.53 11.96
CA GLY A 267 15.71 -1.99 13.22
C GLY A 267 16.70 -0.85 13.00
N GLN A 268 16.33 0.13 12.20
CA GLN A 268 17.08 1.36 11.94
C GLN A 268 16.99 2.33 13.13
N ASP A 269 17.83 3.37 13.08
CA ASP A 269 17.73 4.50 14.00
C ASP A 269 16.34 5.17 13.91
N PRO A 270 15.72 5.59 15.03
CA PRO A 270 14.43 6.27 15.05
C PRO A 270 14.31 7.45 14.06
N ALA A 271 15.36 8.24 13.89
CA ALA A 271 15.37 9.35 12.94
C ALA A 271 15.24 8.86 11.48
N VAL A 272 15.94 7.77 11.14
CA VAL A 272 15.86 7.15 9.82
C VAL A 272 14.47 6.59 9.57
N ILE A 273 13.88 5.88 10.56
CA ILE A 273 12.54 5.31 10.45
C ILE A 273 11.51 6.41 10.18
N VAL A 274 11.51 7.49 10.97
CA VAL A 274 10.55 8.59 10.80
C VAL A 274 10.74 9.26 9.44
N TYR A 275 11.99 9.49 9.02
CA TYR A 275 12.27 10.07 7.70
C TYR A 275 11.75 9.19 6.56
N LEU A 276 11.99 7.88 6.63
CA LEU A 276 11.51 6.92 5.61
C LEU A 276 9.98 6.82 5.58
N LEU A 277 9.32 6.85 6.75
CA LEU A 277 7.85 6.87 6.82
C LEU A 277 7.27 8.13 6.17
N LEU A 278 7.86 9.30 6.44
CA LEU A 278 7.44 10.55 5.81
C LEU A 278 7.67 10.52 4.30
N LEU A 279 8.85 10.09 3.86
CA LEU A 279 9.20 9.96 2.44
C LEU A 279 8.20 9.03 1.71
N PHE A 280 7.73 7.98 2.38
CA PHE A 280 6.81 7.01 1.82
C PHE A 280 5.35 7.51 1.79
N ILE A 281 4.88 8.15 2.86
CA ILE A 281 3.48 8.55 3.00
C ILE A 281 3.15 9.84 2.25
N VAL A 282 4.10 10.78 2.15
CA VAL A 282 3.85 12.08 1.49
C VAL A 282 3.34 11.94 0.04
N PRO A 283 3.94 11.12 -0.86
CA PRO A 283 3.43 10.97 -2.22
C PRO A 283 2.06 10.28 -2.26
N ILE A 284 1.80 9.32 -1.36
CA ILE A 284 0.50 8.66 -1.25
C ILE A 284 -0.59 9.67 -0.84
N TYR A 285 -0.29 10.50 0.15
CA TYR A 285 -1.17 11.59 0.56
C TYR A 285 -1.38 12.62 -0.57
N GLY A 286 -0.33 12.91 -1.34
CA GLY A 286 -0.41 13.76 -2.53
C GLY A 286 -1.42 13.26 -3.57
N VAL A 287 -1.46 11.96 -3.82
CA VAL A 287 -2.47 11.35 -4.72
C VAL A 287 -3.89 11.51 -4.16
N VAL A 288 -4.09 11.31 -2.86
CA VAL A 288 -5.39 11.53 -2.22
C VAL A 288 -5.86 12.98 -2.43
N LEU A 289 -4.99 13.95 -2.19
CA LEU A 289 -5.30 15.38 -2.40
C LEU A 289 -5.63 15.69 -3.87
N PHE A 290 -4.85 15.13 -4.79
CA PHE A 290 -5.07 15.30 -6.23
C PHE A 290 -6.45 14.76 -6.66
N LEU A 291 -6.82 13.58 -6.20
CA LEU A 291 -8.13 13.00 -6.49
C LEU A 291 -9.28 13.79 -5.86
N GLN A 292 -9.12 14.27 -4.63
CA GLN A 292 -10.11 15.15 -3.99
C GLN A 292 -10.30 16.46 -4.76
N TRP A 293 -9.21 17.06 -5.24
CA TRP A 293 -9.28 18.26 -6.08
C TRP A 293 -9.98 17.99 -7.42
N GLY A 294 -9.68 16.85 -8.07
CA GLY A 294 -10.35 16.42 -9.29
C GLY A 294 -11.85 16.26 -9.10
N LYS A 295 -12.27 15.66 -7.97
CA LYS A 295 -13.66 15.49 -7.60
C LYS A 295 -14.41 16.86 -7.50
N GLU A 296 -13.82 17.82 -6.79
CA GLU A 296 -14.44 19.16 -6.65
C GLU A 296 -14.67 19.83 -8.00
N LYS A 297 -13.76 19.64 -8.95
CA LYS A 297 -13.86 20.17 -10.30
C LYS A 297 -14.94 19.48 -11.14
N MET A 298 -15.32 18.25 -10.78
CA MET A 298 -16.42 17.52 -11.45
C MET A 298 -17.80 17.93 -10.94
N TYR A 299 -17.87 18.52 -9.72
CA TYR A 299 -19.12 19.07 -9.16
C TYR A 299 -19.33 20.55 -9.44
N ALA A 300 -18.28 21.27 -9.82
CA ALA A 300 -18.36 22.68 -10.25
C ALA A 300 -18.74 22.79 -11.74
#